data_af4417594a81edbacdecc425f6e42b2a
#
_entry.id   af4417594a81edbacdecc425f6e42b2a
#
_cell.length_a   1.000
_cell.length_b   1.000
_cell.length_c   1.000
_cell.angle_alpha   90.00
_cell.angle_beta   90.00
_cell.angle_gamma   90.00
#
_symmetry.space_group_name_H-M   'P 1'
#
loop_
_entity.id
_entity.type
_entity.pdbx_description
1 polymer ?
#
loop_
_entity_poly.entity_id
_entity_poly.type
_entity_poly.pdbx_seq_one_letter_code
_entity_poly.pdbx_strand_id
1 'polypeptide(L)'
;MKKQYLRFAIAAMAIIFSACGTKTATEVMRVDALDASAWEASQWISVVDAPVVTGKTGDMVNNRAADGANWFVSTVKNEQKVVSAKWMTAGLGVYEIFVNGQLIGEEFLKPGYTHYAKTKRSFTYDVTAVLQTEAGAENQLSAQVTPGWWADKIHTPHGHEGFLGKKCAFRGVLELTYADGSKKLYGTDNEKIYLCGASSKD
;
A
#
# COMPACT_ATOMS: atom_id res chain seq x y z
N MET A 1 -11.19 12.14 -63.88
CA MET A 1 -11.87 11.90 -62.60
C MET A 1 -11.22 10.80 -61.70
N LYS A 2 -9.91 10.47 -61.80
CA LYS A 2 -9.25 9.42 -60.98
C LYS A 2 -8.18 9.90 -60.02
N LYS A 3 -7.94 11.21 -59.90
CA LYS A 3 -6.88 11.77 -59.02
C LYS A 3 -7.38 12.40 -57.72
N GLN A 4 -8.68 12.53 -57.48
CA GLN A 4 -9.22 13.14 -56.27
C GLN A 4 -9.49 12.14 -55.15
N TYR A 5 -9.69 10.85 -55.46
CA TYR A 5 -9.98 9.83 -54.42
C TYR A 5 -8.74 9.37 -53.62
N LEU A 6 -7.53 9.61 -54.17
CA LEU A 6 -6.29 9.17 -53.51
C LEU A 6 -5.82 10.15 -52.39
N ARG A 7 -6.35 11.38 -52.36
CA ARG A 7 -6.00 12.35 -51.33
C ARG A 7 -6.86 12.26 -50.07
N PHE A 8 -8.03 11.65 -50.14
CA PHE A 8 -8.91 11.43 -48.98
C PHE A 8 -8.57 10.17 -48.18
N ALA A 9 -7.93 9.17 -48.78
CA ALA A 9 -7.56 7.94 -48.11
C ALA A 9 -6.33 8.09 -47.20
N ILE A 10 -5.47 9.10 -47.41
CA ILE A 10 -4.26 9.34 -46.60
C ILE A 10 -4.57 10.19 -45.37
N ALA A 11 -5.61 11.01 -45.39
CA ALA A 11 -6.03 11.84 -44.27
C ALA A 11 -6.78 11.04 -43.18
N ALA A 12 -7.42 9.92 -43.53
CA ALA A 12 -8.16 9.09 -42.57
C ALA A 12 -7.27 8.11 -41.76
N MET A 13 -6.03 7.88 -42.17
CA MET A 13 -5.13 6.91 -41.54
C MET A 13 -4.20 7.54 -40.50
N ALA A 14 -4.18 8.86 -40.36
CA ALA A 14 -3.33 9.60 -39.41
C ALA A 14 -3.98 9.84 -38.02
N ILE A 15 -5.25 9.45 -37.83
CA ILE A 15 -5.99 9.78 -36.59
C ILE A 15 -6.02 8.60 -35.58
N ILE A 16 -5.54 7.41 -35.96
CA ILE A 16 -5.66 6.22 -35.09
C ILE A 16 -4.42 5.99 -34.19
N PHE A 17 -3.35 6.75 -34.33
CA PHE A 17 -2.12 6.56 -33.53
C PHE A 17 -1.92 7.57 -32.37
N SER A 18 -2.93 8.36 -32.02
CA SER A 18 -2.77 9.37 -30.95
C SER A 18 -3.53 9.07 -29.66
N ALA A 19 -3.91 7.83 -29.41
CA ALA A 19 -4.65 7.47 -28.18
C ALA A 19 -3.93 6.45 -27.27
N CYS A 20 -2.65 6.19 -27.52
CA CYS A 20 -1.82 5.52 -26.51
C CYS A 20 -0.94 6.58 -25.84
N GLY A 21 -1.58 7.45 -25.06
CA GLY A 21 -0.87 8.24 -24.08
C GLY A 21 -0.20 7.25 -23.13
N THR A 22 1.11 7.07 -23.25
CA THR A 22 1.92 6.51 -22.18
C THR A 22 1.65 7.36 -20.96
N LYS A 23 0.80 6.86 -20.03
CA LYS A 23 0.78 7.37 -18.67
C LYS A 23 2.21 7.15 -18.17
N THR A 24 3.02 8.19 -18.21
CA THR A 24 4.26 8.20 -17.45
C THR A 24 3.85 7.90 -16.02
N ALA A 25 4.30 6.75 -15.49
CA ALA A 25 4.09 6.45 -14.09
C ALA A 25 4.63 7.64 -13.31
N THR A 26 3.81 8.23 -12.47
CA THR A 26 4.26 9.32 -11.61
C THR A 26 5.27 8.71 -10.65
N GLU A 27 6.53 9.08 -10.80
CA GLU A 27 7.59 8.59 -9.94
C GLU A 27 7.35 9.11 -8.52
N VAL A 28 7.12 8.20 -7.59
CA VAL A 28 6.98 8.53 -6.17
C VAL A 28 8.31 8.29 -5.49
N MET A 29 8.94 9.36 -5.09
CA MET A 29 10.28 9.31 -4.50
C MET A 29 10.23 8.97 -3.01
N ARG A 30 11.16 8.10 -2.60
CA ARG A 30 11.48 7.92 -1.19
C ARG A 30 12.17 9.18 -0.65
N VAL A 31 11.72 9.63 0.52
CA VAL A 31 12.23 10.84 1.19
C VAL A 31 12.66 10.53 2.62
N ASP A 32 13.25 11.52 3.27
CA ASP A 32 13.61 11.43 4.69
C ASP A 32 12.38 11.15 5.56
N ALA A 33 12.58 10.37 6.61
CA ALA A 33 11.54 10.05 7.56
C ALA A 33 10.93 11.31 8.18
N LEU A 34 9.66 11.22 8.53
CA LEU A 34 9.06 12.21 9.43
C LEU A 34 9.76 12.16 10.80
N ASP A 35 9.56 13.18 11.61
CA ASP A 35 9.99 13.14 13.00
C ASP A 35 9.44 11.89 13.70
N ALA A 36 10.23 11.31 14.61
CA ALA A 36 9.84 10.09 15.31
C ALA A 36 8.54 10.24 16.12
N SER A 37 8.24 11.45 16.59
CA SER A 37 6.99 11.76 17.29
C SER A 37 5.74 11.59 16.41
N ALA A 38 5.88 11.66 15.07
CA ALA A 38 4.77 11.42 14.17
C ALA A 38 4.12 10.03 14.37
N TRP A 39 4.88 9.04 14.84
CA TRP A 39 4.34 7.73 15.17
C TRP A 39 3.30 7.74 16.29
N GLU A 40 3.27 8.76 17.15
CA GLU A 40 2.28 8.89 18.22
C GLU A 40 0.86 9.04 17.68
N ALA A 41 0.72 9.56 16.45
CA ALA A 41 -0.56 9.68 15.76
C ALA A 41 -1.11 8.35 15.20
N SER A 42 -0.40 7.21 15.39
CA SER A 42 -0.76 5.95 14.76
C SER A 42 -0.63 4.75 15.69
N GLN A 43 -1.28 3.67 15.34
CA GLN A 43 -1.21 2.39 16.03
C GLN A 43 -0.82 1.27 15.05
N TRP A 44 -0.25 0.18 15.58
CA TRP A 44 -0.13 -1.06 14.84
C TRP A 44 -1.52 -1.66 14.65
N ILE A 45 -1.87 -1.94 13.42
CA ILE A 45 -3.10 -2.62 13.04
C ILE A 45 -2.78 -4.02 12.54
N SER A 46 -3.63 -4.97 12.84
CA SER A 46 -3.47 -6.36 12.43
C SER A 46 -4.81 -6.93 12.00
N VAL A 47 -4.77 -8.00 11.22
CA VAL A 47 -6.00 -8.73 10.89
C VAL A 47 -6.60 -9.35 12.14
N VAL A 48 -7.92 -9.31 12.22
CA VAL A 48 -8.68 -10.05 13.23
C VAL A 48 -8.53 -11.54 12.93
N ASP A 49 -8.43 -12.37 13.96
CA ASP A 49 -8.37 -13.82 13.79
C ASP A 49 -9.58 -14.29 12.97
N ALA A 50 -9.30 -14.85 11.79
CA ALA A 50 -10.33 -15.56 11.06
C ALA A 50 -10.78 -16.76 11.90
N PRO A 51 -12.08 -17.10 11.92
CA PRO A 51 -12.55 -18.30 12.61
C PRO A 51 -11.76 -19.50 12.08
N VAL A 52 -11.26 -20.33 13.00
CA VAL A 52 -10.53 -21.55 12.66
C VAL A 52 -11.47 -22.46 11.87
N VAL A 53 -11.24 -22.59 10.57
CA VAL A 53 -11.90 -23.63 9.78
C VAL A 53 -11.19 -24.92 10.13
N THR A 54 -11.77 -25.71 11.00
CA THR A 54 -11.28 -27.06 11.31
C THR A 54 -11.54 -27.95 10.09
N GLY A 55 -10.55 -28.04 9.21
CA GLY A 55 -10.48 -29.05 8.17
C GLY A 55 -10.26 -30.43 8.79
N LYS A 56 -10.79 -31.47 8.18
CA LYS A 56 -10.70 -32.86 8.66
C LYS A 56 -9.22 -33.30 8.69
N THR A 57 -8.85 -33.89 9.82
CA THR A 57 -7.81 -34.90 10.03
C THR A 57 -6.51 -34.72 9.24
N GLY A 58 -5.47 -34.29 9.92
CA GLY A 58 -4.07 -34.37 9.46
C GLY A 58 -3.50 -33.12 8.85
N ASP A 59 -4.31 -32.19 8.44
CA ASP A 59 -3.84 -30.88 8.02
C ASP A 59 -3.45 -30.09 9.27
N MET A 60 -2.21 -29.64 9.30
CA MET A 60 -1.81 -28.66 10.31
C MET A 60 -2.76 -27.49 10.16
N VAL A 61 -3.56 -27.25 11.21
CA VAL A 61 -4.49 -26.14 11.25
C VAL A 61 -3.65 -24.87 11.16
N ASN A 62 -3.53 -24.34 9.96
CA ASN A 62 -2.93 -23.04 9.76
C ASN A 62 -3.88 -22.01 10.37
N ASN A 63 -3.61 -21.61 11.60
CA ASN A 63 -4.19 -20.42 12.23
C ASN A 63 -3.72 -19.13 11.52
N ARG A 64 -3.49 -19.20 10.21
CA ARG A 64 -3.15 -18.04 9.41
C ARG A 64 -4.46 -17.29 9.17
N ALA A 65 -4.49 -16.08 9.63
CA ALA A 65 -5.37 -15.09 9.03
C ALA A 65 -5.07 -15.09 7.53
N ALA A 66 -5.92 -15.71 6.76
CA ALA A 66 -5.89 -15.97 5.34
C ALA A 66 -4.49 -16.36 4.76
N ASP A 67 -4.42 -17.47 4.05
CA ASP A 67 -3.26 -17.90 3.25
C ASP A 67 -3.03 -16.94 2.07
N GLY A 68 -2.97 -15.65 2.32
CA GLY A 68 -2.90 -14.64 1.27
C GLY A 68 -2.49 -13.27 1.78
N ALA A 69 -2.58 -12.31 0.89
CA ALA A 69 -2.34 -10.94 1.22
C ALA A 69 -3.53 -10.33 1.96
N ASN A 70 -3.26 -9.69 3.07
CA ASN A 70 -4.26 -8.95 3.84
C ASN A 70 -4.28 -7.51 3.38
N TRP A 71 -5.45 -6.97 3.09
CA TRP A 71 -5.63 -5.59 2.68
C TRP A 71 -6.13 -4.74 3.84
N PHE A 72 -5.44 -3.64 4.08
CA PHE A 72 -5.85 -2.55 4.97
C PHE A 72 -6.21 -1.35 4.11
N VAL A 73 -7.41 -0.81 4.28
CA VAL A 73 -7.90 0.31 3.46
C VAL A 73 -8.44 1.40 4.37
N SER A 74 -8.08 2.64 4.08
CA SER A 74 -8.59 3.83 4.77
C SER A 74 -8.82 4.95 3.77
N THR A 75 -9.75 5.84 4.07
CA THR A 75 -10.00 7.05 3.29
C THR A 75 -9.68 8.27 4.13
N VAL A 76 -8.91 9.19 3.56
CA VAL A 76 -8.55 10.47 4.17
C VAL A 76 -9.18 11.58 3.35
N LYS A 77 -9.89 12.48 4.01
CA LYS A 77 -10.46 13.68 3.40
C LYS A 77 -9.60 14.90 3.71
N ASN A 78 -9.25 15.65 2.67
CA ASN A 78 -8.50 16.89 2.82
C ASN A 78 -9.39 17.98 3.46
N GLU A 79 -8.92 18.57 4.55
CA GLU A 79 -9.63 19.70 5.18
C GLU A 79 -9.43 20.99 4.41
N GLN A 80 -8.25 21.17 3.82
CA GLN A 80 -7.87 22.32 3.02
C GLN A 80 -7.08 21.83 1.78
N LYS A 81 -6.67 22.75 0.91
CA LYS A 81 -5.81 22.45 -0.21
C LYS A 81 -4.45 21.97 0.27
N VAL A 82 -4.05 20.76 -0.15
CA VAL A 82 -2.78 20.13 0.18
C VAL A 82 -1.68 20.64 -0.76
N VAL A 83 -0.53 21.02 -0.21
CA VAL A 83 0.64 21.44 -0.97
C VAL A 83 1.79 20.44 -0.88
N SER A 84 1.80 19.59 0.16
CA SER A 84 2.76 18.49 0.29
C SER A 84 2.14 17.37 1.12
N ALA A 85 2.47 16.14 0.75
CA ALA A 85 2.01 14.94 1.46
C ALA A 85 3.15 13.93 1.58
N LYS A 86 3.44 13.47 2.80
CA LYS A 86 4.44 12.45 3.08
C LYS A 86 3.79 11.28 3.81
N TRP A 87 4.01 10.08 3.32
CA TRP A 87 3.48 8.88 3.95
C TRP A 87 4.61 7.99 4.49
N MET A 88 4.71 7.91 5.82
CA MET A 88 5.66 7.07 6.54
C MET A 88 4.97 5.77 6.95
N THR A 89 5.58 4.62 6.60
CA THR A 89 5.01 3.29 6.76
C THR A 89 5.98 2.30 7.35
N ALA A 90 5.46 1.32 8.08
CA ALA A 90 6.20 0.18 8.60
C ALA A 90 5.32 -1.08 8.58
N GLY A 91 5.90 -2.25 8.36
CA GLY A 91 5.19 -3.51 8.33
C GLY A 91 5.89 -4.63 9.11
N LEU A 92 5.09 -5.49 9.68
CA LEU A 92 5.48 -6.80 10.20
C LEU A 92 4.90 -7.85 9.25
N GLY A 93 5.74 -8.32 8.36
CA GLY A 93 5.41 -9.06 7.14
C GLY A 93 6.00 -8.34 5.92
N VAL A 94 5.80 -8.87 4.73
CA VAL A 94 6.13 -8.20 3.48
C VAL A 94 4.92 -7.37 3.05
N TYR A 95 5.13 -6.10 2.68
CA TYR A 95 4.03 -5.22 2.34
C TYR A 95 4.27 -4.35 1.12
N GLU A 96 3.18 -3.99 0.48
CA GLU A 96 3.10 -2.95 -0.53
C GLU A 96 2.03 -1.93 -0.15
N ILE A 97 2.17 -0.70 -0.63
CA ILE A 97 1.28 0.42 -0.30
C ILE A 97 0.81 1.11 -1.56
N PHE A 98 -0.41 1.63 -1.50
CA PHE A 98 -1.06 2.27 -2.63
C PHE A 98 -1.78 3.53 -2.19
N VAL A 99 -1.74 4.55 -3.04
CA VAL A 99 -2.55 5.77 -2.91
C VAL A 99 -3.43 5.89 -4.14
N ASN A 100 -4.74 5.98 -3.94
CA ASN A 100 -5.73 6.06 -5.02
C ASN A 100 -5.57 4.93 -6.06
N GLY A 101 -5.17 3.73 -5.60
CA GLY A 101 -4.92 2.56 -6.44
C GLY A 101 -3.56 2.54 -7.14
N GLN A 102 -2.73 3.56 -6.99
CA GLN A 102 -1.38 3.59 -7.53
C GLN A 102 -0.37 3.03 -6.54
N LEU A 103 0.45 2.06 -6.97
CA LEU A 103 1.56 1.49 -6.18
C LEU A 103 2.59 2.57 -5.82
N ILE A 104 3.06 2.55 -4.57
CA ILE A 104 4.00 3.53 -4.03
C ILE A 104 5.34 2.87 -3.72
N GLY A 105 6.40 3.45 -4.30
CA GLY A 105 7.79 3.00 -4.14
C GLY A 105 8.12 1.83 -5.04
N GLU A 106 9.40 1.73 -5.37
CA GLU A 106 9.96 0.70 -6.27
C GLU A 106 10.63 -0.46 -5.52
N GLU A 107 10.72 -0.35 -4.19
CA GLU A 107 11.39 -1.37 -3.41
C GLU A 107 10.56 -2.64 -3.33
N PHE A 108 11.18 -3.75 -3.70
CA PHE A 108 10.61 -5.08 -3.58
C PHE A 108 10.76 -5.62 -2.16
N LEU A 109 9.77 -6.41 -1.74
CA LEU A 109 9.79 -7.15 -0.46
C LEU A 109 10.00 -6.22 0.76
N LYS A 110 9.34 -5.05 0.77
CA LYS A 110 9.37 -4.15 1.93
C LYS A 110 8.84 -4.86 3.20
N PRO A 111 9.40 -4.66 4.36
CA PRO A 111 10.55 -3.82 4.71
C PRO A 111 11.91 -4.52 4.60
N GLY A 112 11.97 -5.73 4.07
CA GLY A 112 13.14 -6.59 4.09
C GLY A 112 13.31 -7.31 5.44
N TYR A 113 14.35 -8.13 5.54
CA TYR A 113 14.66 -8.87 6.75
C TYR A 113 15.45 -8.00 7.74
N THR A 114 15.07 -8.04 9.03
CA THR A 114 15.78 -7.39 10.13
C THR A 114 15.71 -8.26 11.39
N HIS A 115 16.46 -7.87 12.40
CA HIS A 115 16.27 -8.42 13.74
C HIS A 115 15.04 -7.74 14.37
N TYR A 116 13.85 -8.24 14.09
CA TYR A 116 12.56 -7.60 14.40
C TYR A 116 12.35 -7.26 15.89
N ALA A 117 13.03 -7.98 16.82
CA ALA A 117 12.97 -7.63 18.24
C ALA A 117 13.70 -6.31 18.56
N LYS A 118 14.68 -5.93 17.74
CA LYS A 118 15.50 -4.73 17.93
C LYS A 118 15.18 -3.63 16.93
N THR A 119 14.95 -3.99 15.68
CA THR A 119 14.83 -3.03 14.58
C THR A 119 13.63 -3.34 13.69
N LYS A 120 12.76 -2.36 13.55
CA LYS A 120 11.70 -2.35 12.55
C LYS A 120 12.00 -1.23 11.56
N ARG A 121 12.07 -1.55 10.28
CA ARG A 121 12.36 -0.57 9.24
C ARG A 121 11.10 0.17 8.86
N SER A 122 11.24 1.47 8.62
CA SER A 122 10.20 2.31 8.04
C SER A 122 10.66 2.91 6.72
N PHE A 123 9.70 3.24 5.88
CA PHE A 123 9.91 3.92 4.60
C PHE A 123 8.99 5.13 4.56
N THR A 124 9.48 6.23 4.03
CA THR A 124 8.70 7.44 3.85
C THR A 124 8.75 7.87 2.40
N TYR A 125 7.60 8.20 1.84
CA TYR A 125 7.44 8.58 0.44
C TYR A 125 6.77 9.94 0.34
N ASP A 126 7.23 10.77 -0.59
CA ASP A 126 6.48 11.93 -1.04
C ASP A 126 5.36 11.45 -1.97
N VAL A 127 4.13 11.52 -1.49
CA VAL A 127 2.95 11.07 -2.23
C VAL A 127 2.11 12.23 -2.79
N THR A 128 2.66 13.44 -2.77
CA THR A 128 1.95 14.66 -3.21
C THR A 128 1.39 14.52 -4.63
N ALA A 129 2.20 13.98 -5.55
CA ALA A 129 1.83 13.89 -6.96
C ALA A 129 0.73 12.87 -7.28
N VAL A 130 0.46 11.93 -6.35
CA VAL A 130 -0.57 10.89 -6.52
C VAL A 130 -1.81 11.13 -5.69
N LEU A 131 -1.80 12.17 -4.85
CA LEU A 131 -2.95 12.61 -4.09
C LEU A 131 -3.84 13.56 -4.90
N GLN A 132 -5.13 13.49 -4.65
CA GLN A 132 -6.05 14.57 -5.01
C GLN A 132 -5.87 15.69 -3.97
N THR A 133 -5.36 16.85 -4.38
CA THR A 133 -4.88 17.89 -3.46
C THR A 133 -5.92 18.92 -3.06
N GLU A 134 -7.05 19.00 -3.74
CA GLU A 134 -8.07 20.03 -3.48
C GLU A 134 -8.77 19.82 -2.11
N ALA A 135 -9.23 20.90 -1.53
CA ALA A 135 -10.01 20.86 -0.29
C ALA A 135 -11.29 20.02 -0.48
N GLY A 136 -11.58 19.16 0.49
CA GLY A 136 -12.72 18.25 0.45
C GLY A 136 -12.50 16.99 -0.40
N ALA A 137 -11.41 16.87 -1.16
CA ALA A 137 -11.10 15.66 -1.91
C ALA A 137 -10.82 14.48 -0.96
N GLU A 138 -11.22 13.29 -1.39
CA GLU A 138 -11.02 12.05 -0.64
C GLU A 138 -9.92 11.24 -1.30
N ASN A 139 -8.98 10.77 -0.50
CA ASN A 139 -7.87 9.95 -0.94
C ASN A 139 -7.91 8.59 -0.26
N GLN A 140 -7.86 7.52 -1.05
CA GLN A 140 -7.78 6.17 -0.53
C GLN A 140 -6.32 5.79 -0.29
N LEU A 141 -6.02 5.37 0.93
CA LEU A 141 -4.76 4.74 1.30
C LEU A 141 -4.98 3.27 1.50
N SER A 142 -4.15 2.43 0.92
CA SER A 142 -4.22 0.99 1.16
C SER A 142 -2.85 0.36 1.31
N ALA A 143 -2.81 -0.72 2.08
CA ALA A 143 -1.63 -1.54 2.27
C ALA A 143 -2.00 -3.01 2.10
N GLN A 144 -1.22 -3.72 1.30
CA GLN A 144 -1.29 -5.17 1.16
C GLN A 144 -0.16 -5.77 1.99
N VAL A 145 -0.46 -6.70 2.89
CA VAL A 145 0.55 -7.28 3.79
C VAL A 145 0.46 -8.80 3.76
N THR A 146 1.58 -9.46 3.56
CA THR A 146 1.73 -10.92 3.58
C THR A 146 2.63 -11.36 4.73
N PRO A 147 2.55 -12.62 5.21
CA PRO A 147 3.38 -13.12 6.30
C PRO A 147 4.88 -12.91 6.11
N GLY A 148 5.43 -13.23 4.93
CA GLY A 148 6.85 -13.08 4.63
C GLY A 148 7.77 -13.66 5.73
N TRP A 149 8.89 -13.01 5.96
CA TRP A 149 9.86 -13.47 6.98
C TRP A 149 9.35 -13.31 8.42
N TRP A 150 8.34 -12.50 8.64
CA TRP A 150 7.83 -12.24 9.99
C TRP A 150 7.00 -13.39 10.54
N ALA A 151 6.03 -13.88 9.79
CA ALA A 151 5.02 -14.80 10.27
C ALA A 151 4.88 -16.08 9.43
N ASP A 152 5.67 -16.26 8.37
CA ASP A 152 5.69 -17.45 7.55
C ASP A 152 6.73 -18.48 8.01
N LYS A 153 6.78 -19.60 7.29
CA LYS A 153 7.81 -20.62 7.49
C LYS A 153 9.19 -20.08 7.14
N ILE A 154 10.06 -20.06 8.12
CA ILE A 154 11.49 -19.92 7.85
C ILE A 154 12.02 -21.33 7.61
N HIS A 155 12.64 -21.56 6.46
CA HIS A 155 13.34 -22.81 6.16
C HIS A 155 14.54 -22.97 7.09
N THR A 156 14.27 -23.54 8.25
CA THR A 156 15.31 -24.10 9.12
C THR A 156 15.21 -25.62 9.06
N PRO A 157 16.26 -26.37 9.36
CA PRO A 157 16.21 -27.83 9.40
C PRO A 157 15.10 -28.41 10.29
N HIS A 158 14.50 -27.59 11.14
CA HIS A 158 13.45 -27.96 12.09
C HIS A 158 12.09 -27.33 11.81
N GLY A 159 11.91 -26.62 10.69
CA GLY A 159 10.62 -26.13 10.21
C GLY A 159 9.84 -25.27 11.20
N HIS A 160 10.39 -24.13 11.63
CA HIS A 160 9.66 -23.21 12.53
C HIS A 160 8.75 -22.26 11.76
N GLU A 161 7.43 -22.37 11.99
CA GLU A 161 6.46 -21.38 11.56
C GLU A 161 6.27 -20.29 12.61
N GLY A 162 6.15 -19.03 12.17
CA GLY A 162 5.86 -17.92 13.05
C GLY A 162 6.90 -17.71 14.16
N PHE A 163 8.17 -18.05 13.90
CA PHE A 163 9.26 -17.93 14.87
C PHE A 163 9.47 -16.49 15.34
N LEU A 164 9.36 -15.53 14.43
CA LEU A 164 9.55 -14.11 14.73
C LEU A 164 8.26 -13.41 15.13
N GLY A 165 7.12 -13.86 14.64
CA GLY A 165 5.81 -13.35 14.94
C GLY A 165 4.68 -14.23 14.41
N LYS A 166 3.46 -13.99 14.89
CA LYS A 166 2.30 -14.83 14.57
C LYS A 166 1.30 -14.15 13.63
N LYS A 167 1.27 -12.83 13.60
CA LYS A 167 0.31 -12.04 12.85
C LYS A 167 1.01 -10.93 12.07
N CYS A 168 0.61 -10.75 10.83
CA CYS A 168 1.02 -9.57 10.06
C CYS A 168 0.45 -8.32 10.72
N ALA A 169 1.20 -7.23 10.65
CA ALA A 169 0.73 -5.95 11.11
C ALA A 169 1.27 -4.83 10.21
N PHE A 170 0.52 -3.74 10.17
CA PHE A 170 0.88 -2.54 9.42
C PHE A 170 0.77 -1.31 10.33
N ARG A 171 1.59 -0.33 10.08
CA ARG A 171 1.53 0.98 10.73
C ARG A 171 1.90 2.06 9.72
N GLY A 172 1.13 3.13 9.66
CA GLY A 172 1.37 4.22 8.75
C GLY A 172 0.95 5.57 9.33
N VAL A 173 1.65 6.62 8.92
CA VAL A 173 1.31 8.02 9.22
C VAL A 173 1.42 8.82 7.93
N LEU A 174 0.33 9.43 7.52
CA LEU A 174 0.28 10.42 6.45
C LEU A 174 0.35 11.82 7.06
N GLU A 175 1.38 12.57 6.71
CA GLU A 175 1.48 14.00 7.00
C GLU A 175 0.99 14.78 5.79
N LEU A 176 -0.05 15.59 5.96
CA LEU A 176 -0.49 16.59 4.99
C LEU A 176 -0.01 17.97 5.43
N THR A 177 0.59 18.71 4.51
CA THR A 177 0.88 20.14 4.69
C THR A 177 -0.08 20.92 3.81
N TYR A 178 -0.78 21.86 4.40
CA TYR A 178 -1.77 22.70 3.74
C TYR A 178 -1.17 24.02 3.22
N ALA A 179 -1.91 24.73 2.37
CA ALA A 179 -1.45 25.96 1.75
C ALA A 179 -1.15 27.10 2.74
N ASP A 180 -1.76 27.08 3.92
CA ASP A 180 -1.49 28.02 5.01
C ASP A 180 -0.25 27.64 5.87
N GLY A 181 0.42 26.55 5.52
CA GLY A 181 1.58 26.02 6.23
C GLY A 181 1.23 25.13 7.43
N SER A 182 -0.04 24.98 7.78
CA SER A 182 -0.47 24.07 8.84
C SER A 182 -0.26 22.60 8.40
N LYS A 183 -0.06 21.71 9.40
CA LYS A 183 0.15 20.29 9.16
C LYS A 183 -0.89 19.46 9.88
N LYS A 184 -1.28 18.37 9.28
CA LYS A 184 -2.16 17.37 9.87
C LYS A 184 -1.62 15.96 9.68
N LEU A 185 -1.67 15.16 10.74
CA LEU A 185 -1.28 13.75 10.74
C LEU A 185 -2.51 12.87 10.73
N TYR A 186 -2.49 11.87 9.86
CA TYR A 186 -3.49 10.80 9.79
C TYR A 186 -2.77 9.48 10.00
N GLY A 187 -3.00 8.84 11.13
CA GLY A 187 -2.39 7.57 11.49
C GLY A 187 -3.31 6.39 11.26
N THR A 188 -2.71 5.22 11.16
CA THR A 188 -3.45 3.95 11.25
C THR A 188 -4.13 3.82 12.60
N ASP A 189 -5.42 3.44 12.58
CA ASP A 189 -6.27 3.29 13.75
C ASP A 189 -7.22 2.11 13.51
N ASN A 190 -7.44 1.29 14.53
CA ASN A 190 -8.31 0.11 14.45
C ASN A 190 -9.79 0.46 14.21
N GLU A 191 -10.20 1.69 14.50
CA GLU A 191 -11.59 2.13 14.34
C GLU A 191 -11.94 2.51 12.89
N LYS A 192 -10.94 2.78 12.05
CA LYS A 192 -11.12 3.39 10.72
C LYS A 192 -10.68 2.51 9.55
N ILE A 193 -10.43 1.23 9.77
CA ILE A 193 -9.85 0.37 8.76
C ILE A 193 -10.80 -0.76 8.40
N TYR A 194 -11.07 -0.85 7.10
CA TYR A 194 -11.82 -1.94 6.51
C TYR A 194 -10.84 -3.02 6.04
N LEU A 195 -11.04 -4.24 6.54
CA LEU A 195 -10.31 -5.42 6.10
C LEU A 195 -11.06 -6.02 4.91
N CYS A 196 -10.43 -6.05 3.76
CA CYS A 196 -10.85 -6.89 2.66
C CYS A 196 -9.89 -8.07 2.54
N GLY A 197 -10.30 -9.25 3.01
CA GLY A 197 -9.63 -10.49 2.68
C GLY A 197 -9.94 -10.83 1.21
N ALA A 198 -8.95 -10.79 0.34
CA ALA A 198 -9.09 -11.38 -0.98
C ALA A 198 -8.96 -12.89 -0.83
N SER A 199 -10.08 -13.60 -0.88
CA SER A 199 -10.09 -15.05 -1.14
C SER A 199 -9.72 -15.22 -2.61
N SER A 200 -8.49 -15.62 -2.91
CA SER A 200 -8.16 -16.17 -4.22
C SER A 200 -8.79 -17.56 -4.29
N LYS A 201 -10.04 -17.63 -4.72
CA LYS A 201 -10.58 -18.82 -5.36
C LYS A 201 -10.54 -18.50 -6.85
N ASP A 202 -9.49 -19.01 -7.51
CA ASP A 202 -9.51 -19.57 -8.88
C ASP A 202 -8.17 -20.25 -9.13
#